data_3eadcde95f335b81a5f7b365db430df6
#
_entry.id   3eadcde95f335b81a5f7b365db430df6
#
_cell.length_a   1.000
_cell.length_b   1.000
_cell.length_c   1.000
_cell.angle_alpha   90.00
_cell.angle_beta   90.00
_cell.angle_gamma   90.00
#
_symmetry.space_group_name_H-M   'P 1'
#
loop_
_entity.id
_entity.type
_entity.pdbx_description
1 polymer ?
#
loop_
_entity_poly.entity_id
_entity_poly.type
_entity_poly.pdbx_seq_one_letter_code
_entity_poly.pdbx_strand_id
1 'polypeptide(L)'
;HNKGIMNGVDAVVMATGNDWRAIEAGAHAYASRSGSYTSLSTWSYTVGDPTTGAGPALVGSLELPMAVGIVGGATRVHPLAQFSLQLMDVASAAGLAEIIAAVGLAQNLAAIRALATEGIQKGHMALHARQIATAAGAASHEVDAVSAVLVAERKIRVDRAQEVLAQLRSGESQSSRT
;
A
#
# COMPACT_ATOMS: atom_id res chain seq x y z
N HIS A 1 9.35 5.47 4.87
CA HIS A 1 8.39 6.51 5.28
C HIS A 1 7.76 7.19 4.05
N ASN A 2 8.55 7.97 3.26
CA ASN A 2 8.02 8.63 2.05
C ASN A 2 7.52 7.65 0.98
N LYS A 3 8.13 6.48 0.83
CA LYS A 3 7.61 5.43 -0.06
C LYS A 3 6.18 5.02 0.30
N GLY A 4 5.85 4.94 1.60
CA GLY A 4 4.49 4.67 2.05
C GLY A 4 3.50 5.75 1.63
N ILE A 5 3.91 7.03 1.66
CA ILE A 5 3.11 8.15 1.14
C ILE A 5 2.88 7.99 -0.36
N MET A 6 3.95 7.80 -1.13
CA MET A 6 3.89 7.74 -2.59
C MET A 6 3.05 6.56 -3.10
N ASN A 7 3.02 5.43 -2.39
CA ASN A 7 2.11 4.33 -2.75
C ASN A 7 0.64 4.76 -2.83
N GLY A 8 0.19 5.64 -1.94
CA GLY A 8 -1.16 6.19 -1.98
C GLY A 8 -1.32 7.29 -3.03
N VAL A 9 -0.37 8.21 -3.09
CA VAL A 9 -0.35 9.32 -4.06
C VAL A 9 -0.38 8.79 -5.49
N ASP A 10 0.54 7.90 -5.85
CA ASP A 10 0.68 7.37 -7.20
C ASP A 10 -0.55 6.59 -7.66
N ALA A 11 -1.19 5.85 -6.74
CA ALA A 11 -2.41 5.11 -7.06
C ALA A 11 -3.52 6.03 -7.58
N VAL A 12 -3.75 7.18 -6.92
CA VAL A 12 -4.78 8.15 -7.34
C VAL A 12 -4.33 8.94 -8.57
N VAL A 13 -3.06 9.34 -8.63
CA VAL A 13 -2.48 10.06 -9.78
C VAL A 13 -2.61 9.24 -11.06
N MET A 14 -2.27 7.94 -11.02
CA MET A 14 -2.42 7.02 -12.15
C MET A 14 -3.89 6.78 -12.49
N ALA A 15 -4.75 6.56 -11.50
CA ALA A 15 -6.19 6.34 -11.71
C ALA A 15 -6.88 7.53 -12.38
N THR A 16 -6.36 8.75 -12.20
CA THR A 16 -6.89 10.00 -12.79
C THR A 16 -6.18 10.40 -14.07
N GLY A 17 -5.25 9.57 -14.58
CA GLY A 17 -4.53 9.84 -15.83
C GLY A 17 -3.51 10.98 -15.75
N ASN A 18 -3.07 11.34 -14.56
CA ASN A 18 -2.02 12.33 -14.31
C ASN A 18 -0.61 11.71 -14.39
N ASP A 19 0.42 12.53 -14.51
CA ASP A 19 1.81 12.07 -14.63
C ASP A 19 2.43 11.80 -13.25
N TRP A 20 2.39 10.55 -12.82
CA TRP A 20 2.95 10.10 -11.56
C TRP A 20 4.46 10.36 -11.45
N ARG A 21 5.21 10.33 -12.57
CA ARG A 21 6.66 10.56 -12.57
C ARG A 21 7.00 12.01 -12.23
N ALA A 22 6.20 12.95 -12.73
CA ALA A 22 6.34 14.36 -12.40
C ALA A 22 6.03 14.62 -10.91
N ILE A 23 4.99 13.94 -10.38
CA ILE A 23 4.61 14.05 -8.97
C ILE A 23 5.70 13.45 -8.07
N GLU A 24 6.22 12.25 -8.35
CA GLU A 24 7.32 11.66 -7.59
C GLU A 24 8.58 12.54 -7.61
N ALA A 25 8.98 13.02 -8.80
CA ALA A 25 10.13 13.89 -8.91
C ALA A 25 9.98 15.18 -8.07
N GLY A 26 8.79 15.79 -8.12
CA GLY A 26 8.46 16.96 -7.30
C GLY A 26 8.50 16.65 -5.79
N ALA A 27 7.91 15.55 -5.37
CA ALA A 27 7.87 15.12 -3.97
C ALA A 27 9.29 14.84 -3.42
N HIS A 28 10.14 14.12 -4.16
CA HIS A 28 11.50 13.81 -3.74
C HIS A 28 12.40 15.06 -3.73
N ALA A 29 12.26 15.94 -4.71
CA ALA A 29 12.95 17.25 -4.70
C ALA A 29 12.53 18.09 -3.49
N TYR A 30 11.23 18.11 -3.19
CA TYR A 30 10.70 18.82 -2.03
C TYR A 30 11.19 18.22 -0.71
N ALA A 31 11.25 16.89 -0.59
CA ALA A 31 11.80 16.20 0.58
C ALA A 31 13.28 16.56 0.84
N SER A 32 14.01 16.98 -0.19
CA SER A 32 15.44 17.35 -0.11
C SER A 32 15.71 18.86 -0.08
N ARG A 33 14.65 19.70 -0.01
CA ARG A 33 14.78 21.17 -0.10
C ARG A 33 15.63 21.82 0.98
N SER A 34 15.79 21.15 2.11
CA SER A 34 16.63 21.63 3.24
C SER A 34 18.10 21.23 3.14
N GLY A 35 18.52 20.59 2.03
CA GLY A 35 19.89 20.08 1.83
C GLY A 35 20.07 18.63 2.32
N SER A 36 19.07 18.04 2.94
CA SER A 36 19.03 16.63 3.32
C SER A 36 17.64 16.06 3.04
N TYR A 37 17.59 14.76 2.72
CA TYR A 37 16.32 14.08 2.47
C TYR A 37 15.54 13.86 3.77
N THR A 38 14.33 14.42 3.85
CA THR A 38 13.49 14.41 5.03
C THR A 38 12.13 13.77 4.76
N SER A 39 11.35 13.54 5.82
CA SER A 39 9.96 13.12 5.72
C SER A 39 9.08 14.22 5.12
N LEU A 40 8.13 13.82 4.25
CA LEU A 40 7.06 14.67 3.73
C LEU A 40 5.91 14.81 4.71
N SER A 41 5.81 13.96 5.72
CA SER A 41 4.76 14.01 6.74
C SER A 41 5.34 14.14 8.14
N THR A 42 4.53 14.70 9.03
CA THR A 42 4.79 14.76 10.48
C THR A 42 3.59 14.20 11.22
N TRP A 43 3.85 13.59 12.38
CA TRP A 43 2.82 13.02 13.24
C TRP A 43 3.02 13.50 14.67
N SER A 44 1.94 13.94 15.31
CA SER A 44 1.94 14.37 16.69
C SER A 44 0.76 13.77 17.44
N TYR A 45 0.94 13.56 18.74
CA TYR A 45 -0.13 13.12 19.64
C TYR A 45 -0.64 14.31 20.44
N THR A 46 -1.96 14.48 20.49
CA THR A 46 -2.62 15.47 21.32
C THR A 46 -3.34 14.78 22.48
N VAL A 47 -3.15 15.29 23.69
CA VAL A 47 -3.76 14.71 24.93
C VAL A 47 -5.27 14.95 25.03
N GLY A 48 -5.83 15.68 24.09
CA GLY A 48 -7.21 16.16 24.17
C GLY A 48 -7.34 17.45 25.02
N ASP A 49 -8.51 18.06 24.94
CA ASP A 49 -8.83 19.27 25.68
C ASP A 49 -10.13 19.05 26.46
N PRO A 50 -10.06 18.92 27.79
CA PRO A 50 -11.24 18.69 28.61
C PRO A 50 -12.25 19.86 28.58
N THR A 51 -11.84 21.05 28.15
CA THR A 51 -12.74 22.23 28.06
C THR A 51 -13.61 22.19 26.81
N THR A 52 -13.13 21.58 25.74
CA THR A 52 -13.85 21.39 24.46
C THR A 52 -14.49 20.02 24.33
N GLY A 53 -14.17 19.10 25.25
CA GLY A 53 -14.59 17.70 25.16
C GLY A 53 -13.84 16.88 24.08
N ALA A 54 -12.82 17.47 23.46
CA ALA A 54 -12.01 16.78 22.48
C ALA A 54 -11.14 15.72 23.17
N GLY A 55 -11.28 14.45 22.74
CA GLY A 55 -10.44 13.34 23.21
C GLY A 55 -9.01 13.40 22.68
N PRO A 56 -8.13 12.51 23.17
CA PRO A 56 -6.78 12.38 22.63
C PRO A 56 -6.82 11.96 21.17
N ALA A 57 -5.93 12.52 20.35
CA ALA A 57 -5.88 12.23 18.91
C ALA A 57 -4.45 12.14 18.39
N LEU A 58 -4.27 11.31 17.34
CA LEU A 58 -3.07 11.31 16.52
C LEU A 58 -3.31 12.23 15.32
N VAL A 59 -2.50 13.28 15.20
CA VAL A 59 -2.61 14.29 14.14
C VAL A 59 -1.46 14.10 13.16
N GLY A 60 -1.80 13.88 11.88
CA GLY A 60 -0.86 13.80 10.78
C GLY A 60 -0.95 15.02 9.89
N SER A 61 0.20 15.52 9.43
CA SER A 61 0.30 16.57 8.41
C SER A 61 1.17 16.09 7.27
N LEU A 62 0.79 16.40 6.04
CA LEU A 62 1.52 16.07 4.81
C LEU A 62 1.61 17.31 3.93
N GLU A 63 2.82 17.61 3.46
CA GLU A 63 3.07 18.71 2.54
C GLU A 63 3.96 18.25 1.38
N LEU A 64 3.46 18.40 0.15
CA LEU A 64 4.20 18.10 -1.06
C LEU A 64 3.64 18.88 -2.26
N PRO A 65 4.46 19.20 -3.29
CA PRO A 65 3.96 19.80 -4.51
C PRO A 65 3.08 18.80 -5.28
N MET A 66 1.98 19.30 -5.86
CA MET A 66 1.00 18.45 -6.53
C MET A 66 0.58 19.08 -7.87
N ALA A 67 1.37 18.84 -8.92
CA ALA A 67 1.11 19.34 -10.26
C ALA A 67 0.15 18.42 -11.03
N VAL A 68 -1.13 18.42 -10.63
CA VAL A 68 -2.19 17.61 -11.23
C VAL A 68 -3.22 18.45 -11.94
N GLY A 69 -3.97 17.84 -12.86
CA GLY A 69 -5.07 18.47 -13.59
C GLY A 69 -6.28 17.54 -13.72
N ILE A 70 -7.42 18.13 -14.02
CA ILE A 70 -8.69 17.41 -14.26
C ILE A 70 -9.21 17.58 -15.69
N VAL A 71 -8.50 18.37 -16.52
CA VAL A 71 -8.87 18.65 -17.90
C VAL A 71 -7.70 18.40 -18.84
N GLY A 72 -7.96 17.83 -20.00
CA GLY A 72 -6.93 17.58 -21.02
C GLY A 72 -6.19 16.25 -20.88
N GLY A 73 -5.31 15.96 -21.85
CA GLY A 73 -4.49 14.74 -21.87
C GLY A 73 -5.28 13.44 -21.71
N ALA A 74 -4.68 12.48 -21.00
CA ALA A 74 -5.29 11.19 -20.72
C ALA A 74 -6.58 11.31 -19.87
N THR A 75 -6.65 12.30 -18.99
CA THR A 75 -7.81 12.58 -18.12
C THR A 75 -9.09 12.79 -18.94
N ARG A 76 -8.97 13.40 -20.13
CA ARG A 76 -10.11 13.70 -20.99
C ARG A 76 -10.55 12.53 -21.86
N VAL A 77 -9.67 11.63 -22.24
CA VAL A 77 -9.94 10.59 -23.24
C VAL A 77 -10.01 9.19 -22.67
N HIS A 78 -9.43 8.95 -21.50
CA HIS A 78 -9.40 7.63 -20.88
C HIS A 78 -10.67 7.41 -20.03
N PRO A 79 -11.53 6.42 -20.36
CA PRO A 79 -12.82 6.24 -19.67
C PRO A 79 -12.67 6.02 -18.15
N LEU A 80 -11.66 5.25 -17.72
CA LEU A 80 -11.44 4.99 -16.30
C LEU A 80 -10.95 6.23 -15.55
N ALA A 81 -10.18 7.11 -16.19
CA ALA A 81 -9.76 8.36 -15.56
C ALA A 81 -10.97 9.30 -15.35
N GLN A 82 -11.85 9.40 -16.35
CA GLN A 82 -13.10 10.14 -16.21
C GLN A 82 -14.00 9.56 -15.14
N PHE A 83 -14.16 8.24 -15.10
CA PHE A 83 -14.92 7.56 -14.08
C PHE A 83 -14.34 7.81 -12.66
N SER A 84 -13.02 7.76 -12.52
CA SER A 84 -12.35 8.02 -11.23
C SER A 84 -12.62 9.44 -10.74
N LEU A 85 -12.53 10.44 -11.62
CA LEU A 85 -12.85 11.83 -11.25
C LEU A 85 -14.32 12.04 -10.88
N GLN A 86 -15.23 11.39 -11.61
CA GLN A 86 -16.68 11.43 -11.30
C GLN A 86 -16.98 10.75 -9.97
N LEU A 87 -16.37 9.59 -9.69
CA LEU A 87 -16.54 8.87 -8.43
C LEU A 87 -16.09 9.70 -7.21
N MET A 88 -15.03 10.48 -7.39
CA MET A 88 -14.50 11.35 -6.32
C MET A 88 -15.23 12.71 -6.25
N ASP A 89 -16.14 13.00 -7.16
CA ASP A 89 -16.86 14.27 -7.27
C ASP A 89 -15.93 15.49 -7.32
N VAL A 90 -14.85 15.39 -8.11
CA VAL A 90 -13.80 16.40 -8.18
C VAL A 90 -14.13 17.45 -9.21
N ALA A 91 -14.25 18.71 -8.77
CA ALA A 91 -14.55 19.87 -9.62
C ALA A 91 -13.33 20.74 -9.95
N SER A 92 -12.18 20.56 -9.31
CA SER A 92 -10.98 21.37 -9.50
C SER A 92 -9.69 20.59 -9.31
N ALA A 93 -8.59 21.08 -9.93
CA ALA A 93 -7.26 20.52 -9.71
C ALA A 93 -6.82 20.60 -8.24
N ALA A 94 -7.20 21.66 -7.53
CA ALA A 94 -6.93 21.82 -6.10
C ALA A 94 -7.67 20.76 -5.28
N GLY A 95 -8.96 20.52 -5.55
CA GLY A 95 -9.72 19.47 -4.87
C GLY A 95 -9.14 18.08 -5.14
N LEU A 96 -8.68 17.81 -6.37
CA LEU A 96 -7.96 16.55 -6.66
C LEU A 96 -6.67 16.44 -5.86
N ALA A 97 -5.88 17.51 -5.77
CA ALA A 97 -4.63 17.54 -5.01
C ALA A 97 -4.86 17.25 -3.51
N GLU A 98 -5.92 17.81 -2.93
CA GLU A 98 -6.31 17.56 -1.53
C GLU A 98 -6.68 16.09 -1.30
N ILE A 99 -7.46 15.47 -2.19
CA ILE A 99 -7.81 14.05 -2.11
C ILE A 99 -6.55 13.18 -2.22
N ILE A 100 -5.66 13.46 -3.18
CA ILE A 100 -4.41 12.74 -3.35
C ILE A 100 -3.55 12.83 -2.08
N ALA A 101 -3.42 14.03 -1.50
CA ALA A 101 -2.67 14.24 -0.27
C ALA A 101 -3.30 13.47 0.91
N ALA A 102 -4.63 13.48 1.05
CA ALA A 102 -5.34 12.73 2.07
C ALA A 102 -5.12 11.22 1.96
N VAL A 103 -5.18 10.66 0.74
CA VAL A 103 -4.89 9.24 0.48
C VAL A 103 -3.43 8.92 0.78
N GLY A 104 -2.49 9.80 0.40
CA GLY A 104 -1.06 9.66 0.73
C GLY A 104 -0.81 9.63 2.24
N LEU A 105 -1.48 10.50 2.99
CA LEU A 105 -1.37 10.56 4.46
C LEU A 105 -1.97 9.31 5.12
N ALA A 106 -3.14 8.85 4.66
CA ALA A 106 -3.76 7.62 5.15
C ALA A 106 -2.87 6.39 4.89
N GLN A 107 -2.30 6.29 3.70
CA GLN A 107 -1.36 5.23 3.34
C GLN A 107 -0.07 5.29 4.16
N ASN A 108 0.41 6.50 4.47
CA ASN A 108 1.55 6.70 5.37
C ASN A 108 1.26 6.19 6.78
N LEU A 109 0.08 6.48 7.33
CA LEU A 109 -0.33 5.97 8.64
C LEU A 109 -0.31 4.44 8.68
N ALA A 110 -0.87 3.79 7.65
CA ALA A 110 -0.86 2.35 7.53
C ALA A 110 0.58 1.77 7.48
N ALA A 111 1.48 2.42 6.71
CA ALA A 111 2.87 2.01 6.61
C ALA A 111 3.63 2.18 7.93
N ILE A 112 3.45 3.30 8.62
CA ILE A 112 4.10 3.56 9.92
C ILE A 112 3.57 2.61 10.99
N ARG A 113 2.26 2.36 11.01
CA ARG A 113 1.65 1.37 11.91
C ARG A 113 2.26 -0.01 11.70
N ALA A 114 2.37 -0.47 10.44
CA ALA A 114 2.99 -1.75 10.12
C ALA A 114 4.44 -1.82 10.59
N LEU A 115 5.22 -0.73 10.42
CA LEU A 115 6.60 -0.64 10.90
C LEU A 115 6.71 -0.73 12.43
N ALA A 116 5.78 -0.08 13.13
CA ALA A 116 5.78 -0.02 14.60
C ALA A 116 5.26 -1.30 15.27
N THR A 117 4.51 -2.14 14.56
CA THR A 117 3.86 -3.34 15.09
C THR A 117 4.47 -4.63 14.52
N GLU A 118 3.94 -5.09 13.40
CA GLU A 118 4.26 -6.40 12.82
C GLU A 118 5.54 -6.40 11.98
N GLY A 119 5.98 -5.24 11.54
CA GLY A 119 7.01 -5.05 10.52
C GLY A 119 6.47 -5.30 9.10
N ILE A 120 6.90 -4.46 8.17
CA ILE A 120 6.46 -4.55 6.75
C ILE A 120 6.86 -5.89 6.13
N GLN A 121 8.00 -6.44 6.53
CA GLN A 121 8.55 -7.67 5.98
C GLN A 121 7.66 -8.89 6.22
N LYS A 122 7.03 -8.97 7.40
CA LYS A 122 6.17 -10.12 7.76
C LYS A 122 4.93 -10.23 6.88
N GLY A 123 4.24 -9.11 6.65
CA GLY A 123 3.07 -9.07 5.76
C GLY A 123 3.42 -9.38 4.30
N HIS A 124 4.53 -8.82 3.80
CA HIS A 124 5.01 -9.11 2.45
C HIS A 124 5.45 -10.56 2.26
N MET A 125 6.11 -11.16 3.26
CA MET A 125 6.51 -12.57 3.20
C MET A 125 5.31 -13.51 3.15
N ALA A 126 4.28 -13.25 3.94
CA ALA A 126 3.05 -14.05 3.92
C ALA A 126 2.35 -13.97 2.56
N LEU A 127 2.19 -12.76 2.00
CA LEU A 127 1.58 -12.57 0.68
C LEU A 127 2.40 -13.24 -0.42
N HIS A 128 3.72 -13.07 -0.40
CA HIS A 128 4.63 -13.69 -1.36
C HIS A 128 4.58 -15.22 -1.27
N ALA A 129 4.55 -15.80 -0.05
CA ALA A 129 4.44 -17.23 0.15
C ALA A 129 3.14 -17.81 -0.45
N ARG A 130 2.00 -17.09 -0.32
CA ARG A 130 0.74 -17.47 -0.96
C ARG A 130 0.84 -17.48 -2.49
N GLN A 131 1.46 -16.46 -3.07
CA GLN A 131 1.69 -16.39 -4.52
C GLN A 131 2.58 -17.55 -5.00
N ILE A 132 3.66 -17.86 -4.27
CA ILE A 132 4.55 -18.98 -4.56
C ILE A 132 3.83 -20.32 -4.42
N ALA A 133 3.00 -20.51 -3.38
CA ALA A 133 2.19 -21.72 -3.21
C ALA A 133 1.24 -21.92 -4.41
N THR A 134 0.54 -20.87 -4.84
CA THR A 134 -0.32 -20.91 -6.03
C THR A 134 0.47 -21.21 -7.30
N ALA A 135 1.62 -20.56 -7.49
CA ALA A 135 2.50 -20.82 -8.65
C ALA A 135 3.07 -22.24 -8.67
N ALA A 136 3.24 -22.87 -7.52
CA ALA A 136 3.65 -24.27 -7.38
C ALA A 136 2.52 -25.29 -7.67
N GLY A 137 1.28 -24.82 -7.90
CA GLY A 137 0.13 -25.67 -8.21
C GLY A 137 -0.70 -26.08 -6.98
N ALA A 138 -0.64 -25.32 -5.89
CA ALA A 138 -1.51 -25.52 -4.74
C ALA A 138 -2.96 -25.19 -5.09
N ALA A 139 -3.90 -26.05 -4.75
CA ALA A 139 -5.32 -25.77 -4.81
C ALA A 139 -5.69 -24.75 -3.73
N SER A 140 -6.83 -24.05 -3.87
CA SER A 140 -7.22 -22.96 -2.97
C SER A 140 -7.22 -23.35 -1.48
N HIS A 141 -7.60 -24.58 -1.15
CA HIS A 141 -7.60 -25.10 0.22
C HIS A 141 -6.21 -25.49 0.74
N GLU A 142 -5.22 -25.69 -0.13
CA GLU A 142 -3.82 -26.05 0.22
C GLU A 142 -2.94 -24.81 0.40
N VAL A 143 -3.31 -23.67 -0.21
CA VAL A 143 -2.46 -22.45 -0.24
C VAL A 143 -2.07 -22.00 1.16
N ASP A 144 -2.99 -22.02 2.12
CA ASP A 144 -2.71 -21.55 3.48
C ASP A 144 -1.72 -22.46 4.20
N ALA A 145 -1.89 -23.77 4.09
CA ALA A 145 -1.00 -24.77 4.70
C ALA A 145 0.42 -24.68 4.11
N VAL A 146 0.54 -24.65 2.77
CA VAL A 146 1.83 -24.52 2.09
C VAL A 146 2.51 -23.20 2.46
N SER A 147 1.80 -22.08 2.39
CA SER A 147 2.37 -20.77 2.68
C SER A 147 2.85 -20.65 4.12
N ALA A 148 2.14 -21.24 5.09
CA ALA A 148 2.56 -21.26 6.49
C ALA A 148 3.92 -21.97 6.68
N VAL A 149 4.13 -23.10 6.02
CA VAL A 149 5.41 -23.83 6.08
C VAL A 149 6.53 -22.99 5.44
N LEU A 150 6.30 -22.42 4.24
CA LEU A 150 7.30 -21.60 3.55
C LEU A 150 7.75 -20.40 4.39
N VAL A 151 6.80 -19.75 5.08
CA VAL A 151 7.08 -18.60 5.96
C VAL A 151 7.86 -19.05 7.20
N ALA A 152 7.44 -20.15 7.85
CA ALA A 152 8.11 -20.69 9.03
C ALA A 152 9.56 -21.08 8.74
N GLU A 153 9.82 -21.71 7.61
CA GLU A 153 11.16 -22.10 7.15
C GLU A 153 11.97 -20.93 6.57
N ARG A 154 11.35 -19.79 6.29
CA ARG A 154 11.95 -18.66 5.57
C ARG A 154 12.49 -19.05 4.18
N LYS A 155 11.85 -20.02 3.53
CA LYS A 155 12.22 -20.56 2.21
C LYS A 155 11.06 -20.39 1.24
N ILE A 156 10.83 -19.17 0.79
CA ILE A 156 9.72 -18.83 -0.11
C ILE A 156 10.17 -18.99 -1.55
N ARG A 157 10.14 -20.23 -2.05
CA ARG A 157 10.56 -20.62 -3.42
C ARG A 157 9.63 -21.70 -3.96
N VAL A 158 9.48 -21.73 -5.29
CA VAL A 158 8.56 -22.63 -5.98
C VAL A 158 8.94 -24.11 -5.79
N ASP A 159 10.23 -24.45 -5.88
CA ASP A 159 10.75 -25.80 -5.65
C ASP A 159 10.37 -26.32 -4.26
N ARG A 160 10.58 -25.49 -3.23
CA ARG A 160 10.21 -25.87 -1.87
C ARG A 160 8.70 -26.00 -1.69
N ALA A 161 7.92 -25.14 -2.32
CA ALA A 161 6.45 -25.23 -2.28
C ALA A 161 5.95 -26.54 -2.92
N GLN A 162 6.57 -26.99 -4.01
CA GLN A 162 6.25 -28.28 -4.65
C GLN A 162 6.56 -29.47 -3.75
N GLU A 163 7.71 -29.44 -3.04
CA GLU A 163 8.05 -30.47 -2.06
C GLU A 163 7.02 -30.54 -0.92
N VAL A 164 6.63 -29.38 -0.36
CA VAL A 164 5.63 -29.30 0.70
C VAL A 164 4.28 -29.80 0.23
N LEU A 165 3.86 -29.45 -0.99
CA LEU A 165 2.63 -29.97 -1.60
C LEU A 165 2.64 -31.50 -1.75
N ALA A 166 3.75 -32.06 -2.21
CA ALA A 166 3.88 -33.51 -2.35
C ALA A 166 3.77 -34.20 -0.99
N GLN A 167 4.35 -33.62 0.06
CA GLN A 167 4.27 -34.15 1.43
C GLN A 167 2.83 -34.10 1.98
N LEU A 168 2.12 -32.97 1.82
CA LEU A 168 0.74 -32.80 2.27
C LEU A 168 -0.18 -33.83 1.60
N ARG A 169 -0.10 -33.97 0.27
CA ARG A 169 -0.92 -34.92 -0.51
C ARG A 169 -0.63 -36.37 -0.21
N SER A 170 0.64 -36.73 0.11
CA SER A 170 0.98 -38.08 0.54
C SER A 170 0.47 -38.41 1.95
N GLY A 171 0.46 -37.46 2.87
CA GLY A 171 -0.07 -37.59 4.22
C GLY A 171 -1.60 -37.78 4.22
N GLU A 172 -2.34 -37.06 3.40
CA GLU A 172 -3.78 -37.20 3.24
C GLU A 172 -4.17 -38.56 2.64
N SER A 173 -3.35 -39.11 1.73
CA SER A 173 -3.58 -40.43 1.14
C SER A 173 -3.42 -41.59 2.14
N GLN A 174 -2.70 -41.38 3.23
CA GLN A 174 -2.56 -42.39 4.30
C GLN A 174 -3.70 -42.30 5.32
N SER A 175 -4.22 -41.11 5.59
CA SER A 175 -5.33 -40.91 6.55
C SER A 175 -6.70 -41.37 6.02
N SER A 176 -6.87 -41.45 4.70
CA SER A 176 -8.13 -41.91 4.06
C SER A 176 -8.19 -43.43 3.85
N ARG A 177 -7.17 -44.20 4.32
CA ARG A 177 -7.11 -45.66 4.20
C ARG A 177 -7.26 -46.41 5.54
N THR A 178 -7.52 -45.66 6.63
CA THR A 178 -7.85 -46.20 7.98
C THR A 178 -9.26 -45.94 8.33
#